data_db3ce399ab3fe4d89cd566febb22c42e
#
_entry.id   db3ce399ab3fe4d89cd566febb22c42e
#
_cell.length_a   1.000
_cell.length_b   1.000
_cell.length_c   1.000
_cell.angle_alpha   90.00
_cell.angle_beta   90.00
_cell.angle_gamma   90.00
#
_symmetry.space_group_name_H-M   'P 1'
#
loop_
_entity.id
_entity.type
_entity.pdbx_description
1 polymer ?
#
loop_
_entity_poly.entity_id
_entity_poly.type
_entity_poly.pdbx_seq_one_letter_code
_entity_poly.pdbx_strand_id
1 'polypeptide(L)'
;MSAKSRTHWIDRWEPEDPQFWESRGKRIARRNLIFSIFAENIGFSIWVLWTIVVINLANAGIEMSLSEQFWLTALPNLIGSFLRIPYTFAVPRFGGRLWTTISASLLMIPCLLLAVVVPSGWLAEQGHDTQFWVLLGCAATAGFGGGNFSSSMSNISFFYPESRKGLALGLNAAGGNLGVAITQLLVPLVVIIGVPTAAVKLPEHEVHLAYAGLMWMPFVVLAAFCAWRYMDSLTQAKSDKTAYVKALGNGQTWIVSLLYIGTFGSFIGYSFVLPLVIKNTFPEFLAGHPFIATYLAGLGFMGALIGSAARPLGGWLSDRLGGAPVTLWCFLGMGAFTALAILGVEDHSFPVFFGAFMAIFLLAGMGNGSTYRMIPSIFAELGRRDAGAGRIDPAAAEVAFKRRAAAAIGIAGAIGAFGGFLIQVVLRQASLGVTALVGAAETPAAKLAVARAHADWSVPALWIFFSAYFVLAGMTWFFYLRRDLAGERKPTPVRAT
;
A
#
# COMPACT_ATOMS: atom_id res chain seq x y z
N MET A 1 28.01 16.15 38.51
CA MET A 1 26.77 16.07 37.71
C MET A 1 26.86 14.85 36.80
N SER A 2 26.25 13.74 37.21
CA SER A 2 26.25 12.48 36.45
C SER A 2 25.50 12.67 35.12
N ALA A 3 26.16 12.39 34.00
CA ALA A 3 25.55 12.33 32.69
C ALA A 3 24.54 11.16 32.68
N LYS A 4 23.28 11.46 32.96
CA LYS A 4 22.19 10.51 32.75
C LYS A 4 22.18 10.14 31.28
N SER A 5 22.70 8.96 30.96
CA SER A 5 22.49 8.28 29.68
C SER A 5 20.98 8.38 29.36
N ARG A 6 20.59 9.17 28.37
CA ARG A 6 19.23 9.24 27.89
C ARG A 6 18.94 7.92 27.17
N THR A 7 18.57 6.92 27.95
CA THR A 7 18.00 5.69 27.39
C THR A 7 16.68 6.07 26.73
N HIS A 8 16.59 5.90 25.41
CA HIS A 8 15.36 6.13 24.65
C HIS A 8 14.31 5.00 24.88
N TRP A 9 14.52 4.16 25.90
CA TRP A 9 13.57 3.20 26.38
C TRP A 9 12.71 3.78 27.48
N ILE A 10 11.38 3.56 27.36
CA ILE A 10 10.40 4.00 28.35
C ILE A 10 9.83 2.74 29.01
N ASP A 11 10.13 2.58 30.30
CA ASP A 11 9.74 1.40 31.08
C ASP A 11 8.30 1.50 31.57
N ARG A 12 7.85 2.69 31.98
CA ARG A 12 6.49 2.94 32.44
C ARG A 12 5.71 3.75 31.43
N TRP A 13 4.69 3.14 30.84
CA TRP A 13 3.83 3.76 29.85
C TRP A 13 2.36 3.42 30.17
N GLU A 14 1.58 4.43 30.58
CA GLU A 14 0.19 4.29 31.04
C GLU A 14 -0.73 5.23 30.25
N PRO A 15 -0.97 4.96 28.96
CA PRO A 15 -1.72 5.88 28.11
C PRO A 15 -3.22 5.99 28.49
N GLU A 16 -3.75 5.00 29.21
CA GLU A 16 -5.14 5.00 29.70
C GLU A 16 -5.34 5.87 30.94
N ASP A 17 -4.26 6.23 31.67
CA ASP A 17 -4.32 7.17 32.78
C ASP A 17 -4.42 8.62 32.24
N PRO A 18 -5.55 9.33 32.49
CA PRO A 18 -5.74 10.70 31.99
C PRO A 18 -4.67 11.68 32.48
N GLN A 19 -4.20 11.54 33.71
CA GLN A 19 -3.19 12.42 34.29
C GLN A 19 -1.82 12.21 33.62
N PHE A 20 -1.42 10.96 33.45
CA PHE A 20 -0.19 10.63 32.69
C PHE A 20 -0.29 11.07 31.25
N TRP A 21 -1.44 10.84 30.60
CA TRP A 21 -1.64 11.19 29.20
C TRP A 21 -1.51 12.70 28.94
N GLU A 22 -2.22 13.52 29.69
CA GLU A 22 -2.19 14.97 29.45
C GLU A 22 -0.87 15.62 29.89
N SER A 23 -0.22 15.13 30.93
CA SER A 23 1.06 15.70 31.43
C SER A 23 2.25 15.36 30.54
N ARG A 24 2.33 14.11 30.02
CA ARG A 24 3.53 13.60 29.33
C ARG A 24 3.21 12.74 28.11
N GLY A 25 2.25 11.82 28.21
CA GLY A 25 1.99 10.76 27.24
C GLY A 25 1.68 11.30 25.85
N LYS A 26 0.76 12.24 25.76
CA LYS A 26 0.30 12.89 24.50
C LYS A 26 1.44 13.50 23.68
N ARG A 27 2.38 14.19 24.32
CA ARG A 27 3.52 14.83 23.64
C ARG A 27 4.48 13.79 23.06
N ILE A 28 4.78 12.73 23.82
CA ILE A 28 5.66 11.64 23.40
C ILE A 28 5.00 10.85 22.26
N ALA A 29 3.73 10.47 22.42
CA ALA A 29 2.99 9.74 21.42
C ALA A 29 2.89 10.52 20.09
N ARG A 30 2.57 11.82 20.15
CA ARG A 30 2.52 12.70 18.97
C ARG A 30 3.87 12.77 18.25
N ARG A 31 4.97 12.90 18.97
CA ARG A 31 6.32 12.93 18.39
C ARG A 31 6.63 11.62 17.66
N ASN A 32 6.38 10.49 18.31
CA ASN A 32 6.58 9.18 17.69
C ASN A 32 5.69 8.98 16.46
N LEU A 33 4.44 9.44 16.48
CA LEU A 33 3.53 9.39 15.33
C LEU A 33 4.06 10.21 14.14
N ILE A 34 4.51 11.44 14.36
CA ILE A 34 5.01 12.31 13.29
C ILE A 34 6.20 11.66 12.57
N PHE A 35 7.19 11.16 13.31
CA PHE A 35 8.36 10.54 12.70
C PHE A 35 8.06 9.13 12.14
N SER A 36 7.08 8.42 12.69
CA SER A 36 6.56 7.19 12.12
C SER A 36 5.91 7.44 10.77
N ILE A 37 5.03 8.43 10.67
CA ILE A 37 4.40 8.86 9.40
C ILE A 37 5.46 9.22 8.36
N PHE A 38 6.48 9.99 8.77
CA PHE A 38 7.54 10.41 7.85
C PHE A 38 8.34 9.21 7.32
N ALA A 39 8.79 8.30 8.19
CA ALA A 39 9.52 7.11 7.78
C ALA A 39 8.66 6.18 6.91
N GLU A 40 7.38 6.04 7.21
CA GLU A 40 6.43 5.23 6.45
C GLU A 40 6.13 5.85 5.08
N ASN A 41 5.99 7.18 5.00
CA ASN A 41 5.81 7.90 3.74
C ASN A 41 6.99 7.66 2.79
N ILE A 42 8.23 7.78 3.27
CA ILE A 42 9.43 7.47 2.47
C ILE A 42 9.46 5.98 2.09
N GLY A 43 9.06 5.09 3.00
CA GLY A 43 8.92 3.66 2.71
C GLY A 43 7.98 3.38 1.54
N PHE A 44 6.78 3.94 1.57
CA PHE A 44 5.80 3.80 0.49
C PHE A 44 6.25 4.46 -0.81
N SER A 45 6.92 5.61 -0.71
CA SER A 45 7.47 6.31 -1.88
C SER A 45 8.46 5.43 -2.64
N ILE A 46 9.38 4.78 -1.93
CA ILE A 46 10.38 3.92 -2.55
C ILE A 46 9.77 2.59 -3.00
N TRP A 47 8.80 2.06 -2.25
CA TRP A 47 8.10 0.83 -2.62
C TRP A 47 7.47 0.89 -4.00
N VAL A 48 6.86 2.04 -4.37
CA VAL A 48 6.19 2.23 -5.66
C VAL A 48 7.07 2.84 -6.75
N LEU A 49 8.34 3.10 -6.48
CA LEU A 49 9.26 3.81 -7.35
C LEU A 49 9.35 3.19 -8.76
N TRP A 50 9.33 1.86 -8.82
CA TRP A 50 9.40 1.12 -10.08
C TRP A 50 8.17 1.33 -10.99
N THR A 51 7.05 1.83 -10.48
CA THR A 51 5.87 2.17 -11.30
C THR A 51 6.17 3.28 -12.31
N ILE A 52 7.10 4.18 -11.99
CA ILE A 52 7.53 5.27 -12.86
C ILE A 52 8.80 4.88 -13.64
N VAL A 53 9.67 4.08 -13.05
CA VAL A 53 10.87 3.60 -13.75
C VAL A 53 10.49 2.78 -14.98
N VAL A 54 9.57 1.81 -14.85
CA VAL A 54 9.20 0.91 -15.95
C VAL A 54 8.63 1.64 -17.18
N ILE A 55 7.83 2.68 -16.99
CA ILE A 55 7.26 3.43 -18.10
C ILE A 55 8.30 4.30 -18.85
N ASN A 56 9.47 4.51 -18.24
CA ASN A 56 10.57 5.31 -18.78
C ASN A 56 11.78 4.47 -19.21
N LEU A 57 11.78 3.15 -19.05
CA LEU A 57 12.91 2.28 -19.43
C LEU A 57 13.25 2.39 -20.91
N ALA A 58 12.24 2.37 -21.80
CA ALA A 58 12.45 2.51 -23.25
C ALA A 58 13.11 3.85 -23.60
N ASN A 59 12.72 4.93 -22.91
CA ASN A 59 13.34 6.25 -23.09
C ASN A 59 14.80 6.31 -22.59
N ALA A 60 15.20 5.35 -21.75
CA ALA A 60 16.58 5.18 -21.30
C ALA A 60 17.35 4.13 -22.12
N GLY A 61 16.80 3.66 -23.25
CA GLY A 61 17.44 2.67 -24.12
C GLY A 61 17.34 1.22 -23.64
N ILE A 62 16.47 0.94 -22.66
CA ILE A 62 16.26 -0.40 -22.12
C ILE A 62 14.87 -0.87 -22.55
N GLU A 63 14.81 -1.74 -23.55
CA GLU A 63 13.54 -2.28 -24.03
C GLU A 63 13.10 -3.49 -23.19
N MET A 64 11.91 -3.39 -22.60
CA MET A 64 11.26 -4.47 -21.86
C MET A 64 9.87 -4.69 -22.43
N SER A 65 9.50 -5.96 -22.63
CA SER A 65 8.15 -6.33 -23.00
C SER A 65 7.14 -5.92 -21.91
N LEU A 66 5.88 -5.75 -22.30
CA LEU A 66 4.82 -5.40 -21.34
C LEU A 66 4.71 -6.42 -20.20
N SER A 67 4.88 -7.71 -20.49
CA SER A 67 4.90 -8.79 -19.50
C SER A 67 6.06 -8.64 -18.50
N GLU A 68 7.25 -8.26 -18.94
CA GLU A 68 8.41 -8.02 -18.08
C GLU A 68 8.22 -6.75 -17.22
N GLN A 69 7.66 -5.70 -17.79
CA GLN A 69 7.32 -4.48 -17.03
C GLN A 69 6.34 -4.78 -15.90
N PHE A 70 5.37 -5.67 -16.09
CA PHE A 70 4.51 -6.13 -14.99
C PHE A 70 5.29 -6.89 -13.90
N TRP A 71 6.29 -7.70 -14.24
CA TRP A 71 7.13 -8.35 -13.25
C TRP A 71 7.97 -7.34 -12.44
N LEU A 72 8.51 -6.31 -13.11
CA LEU A 72 9.29 -5.26 -12.45
C LEU A 72 8.45 -4.44 -11.45
N THR A 73 7.14 -4.32 -11.66
CA THR A 73 6.23 -3.68 -10.70
C THR A 73 5.66 -4.67 -9.67
N ALA A 74 5.43 -5.93 -10.06
CA ALA A 74 4.82 -6.93 -9.20
C ALA A 74 5.77 -7.43 -8.09
N LEU A 75 7.05 -7.62 -8.41
CA LEU A 75 8.01 -8.19 -7.44
C LEU A 75 8.23 -7.29 -6.22
N PRO A 76 8.40 -5.96 -6.34
CA PRO A 76 8.41 -5.07 -5.17
C PRO A 76 7.17 -5.22 -4.29
N ASN A 77 5.99 -5.38 -4.91
CA ASN A 77 4.75 -5.55 -4.18
C ASN A 77 4.73 -6.89 -3.42
N LEU A 78 5.13 -7.98 -4.07
CA LEU A 78 5.24 -9.29 -3.45
C LEU A 78 6.19 -9.28 -2.25
N ILE A 79 7.42 -8.77 -2.44
CA ILE A 79 8.44 -8.71 -1.39
C ILE A 79 7.95 -7.83 -0.23
N GLY A 80 7.39 -6.66 -0.53
CA GLY A 80 6.86 -5.76 0.49
C GLY A 80 5.73 -6.38 1.30
N SER A 81 4.84 -7.12 0.66
CA SER A 81 3.76 -7.85 1.33
C SER A 81 4.29 -8.94 2.25
N PHE A 82 5.26 -9.73 1.78
CA PHE A 82 5.89 -10.78 2.56
C PHE A 82 6.67 -10.23 3.77
N LEU A 83 7.41 -9.14 3.59
CA LEU A 83 8.20 -8.52 4.65
C LEU A 83 7.34 -7.93 5.78
N ARG A 84 6.06 -7.67 5.57
CA ARG A 84 5.15 -7.26 6.64
C ARG A 84 5.09 -8.26 7.79
N ILE A 85 5.27 -9.56 7.50
CA ILE A 85 5.24 -10.60 8.53
C ILE A 85 6.43 -10.46 9.50
N PRO A 86 7.71 -10.57 9.06
CA PRO A 86 8.84 -10.42 9.96
C PRO A 86 8.95 -9.02 10.58
N TYR A 87 8.56 -7.96 9.87
CA TYR A 87 8.60 -6.59 10.38
C TYR A 87 7.63 -6.38 11.56
N THR A 88 6.49 -7.08 11.59
CA THR A 88 5.56 -7.03 12.73
C THR A 88 6.23 -7.51 14.03
N PHE A 89 7.12 -8.50 13.93
CA PHE A 89 7.83 -9.05 15.10
C PHE A 89 9.11 -8.29 15.45
N ALA A 90 9.55 -7.37 14.60
CA ALA A 90 10.78 -6.64 14.80
C ALA A 90 10.66 -5.55 15.88
N VAL A 91 9.52 -4.86 15.94
CA VAL A 91 9.28 -3.82 16.97
C VAL A 91 9.35 -4.36 18.38
N PRO A 92 8.69 -5.47 18.73
CA PRO A 92 8.80 -6.08 20.05
C PRO A 92 10.21 -6.58 20.41
N ARG A 93 11.02 -6.90 19.41
CA ARG A 93 12.38 -7.44 19.59
C ARG A 93 13.44 -6.35 19.71
N PHE A 94 13.37 -5.34 18.84
CA PHE A 94 14.40 -4.29 18.71
C PHE A 94 13.98 -2.94 19.30
N GLY A 95 12.70 -2.77 19.61
CA GLY A 95 12.09 -1.48 19.96
C GLY A 95 11.73 -0.66 18.72
N GLY A 96 10.70 0.17 18.85
CA GLY A 96 10.18 0.98 17.75
C GLY A 96 11.21 1.93 17.16
N ARG A 97 11.98 2.63 18.00
CA ARG A 97 13.03 3.55 17.58
C ARG A 97 14.11 2.87 16.71
N LEU A 98 14.73 1.82 17.22
CA LEU A 98 15.83 1.15 16.52
C LEU A 98 15.33 0.48 15.24
N TRP A 99 14.18 -0.17 15.30
CA TRP A 99 13.63 -0.82 14.12
C TRP A 99 13.26 0.17 13.02
N THR A 100 12.60 1.29 13.36
CA THR A 100 12.29 2.34 12.36
C THR A 100 13.56 2.93 11.75
N THR A 101 14.63 3.11 12.56
CA THR A 101 15.93 3.55 12.04
C THR A 101 16.53 2.55 11.05
N ILE A 102 16.55 1.26 11.40
CA ILE A 102 17.08 0.19 10.52
C ILE A 102 16.25 0.10 9.23
N SER A 103 14.93 0.01 9.35
CA SER A 103 14.05 -0.17 8.21
C SER A 103 14.05 1.04 7.27
N ALA A 104 14.17 2.26 7.80
CA ALA A 104 14.39 3.45 6.99
C ALA A 104 15.76 3.42 6.29
N SER A 105 16.83 3.00 6.98
CA SER A 105 18.17 2.90 6.39
C SER A 105 18.25 1.86 5.28
N LEU A 106 17.51 0.76 5.37
CA LEU A 106 17.45 -0.26 4.32
C LEU A 106 16.92 0.29 2.98
N LEU A 107 16.13 1.37 3.01
CA LEU A 107 15.63 2.02 1.80
C LEU A 107 16.74 2.68 0.97
N MET A 108 17.93 2.87 1.53
CA MET A 108 19.09 3.33 0.77
C MET A 108 19.50 2.33 -0.30
N ILE A 109 19.30 1.02 -0.08
CA ILE A 109 19.70 -0.05 -1.01
C ILE A 109 18.99 0.10 -2.36
N PRO A 110 17.63 0.12 -2.45
CA PRO A 110 16.95 0.30 -3.73
C PRO A 110 17.27 1.65 -4.39
N CYS A 111 17.47 2.72 -3.61
CA CYS A 111 17.84 4.02 -4.16
C CYS A 111 19.24 3.98 -4.81
N LEU A 112 20.22 3.38 -4.15
CA LEU A 112 21.59 3.22 -4.70
C LEU A 112 21.61 2.31 -5.92
N LEU A 113 20.93 1.17 -5.86
CA LEU A 113 20.87 0.24 -7.00
C LEU A 113 20.24 0.92 -8.23
N LEU A 114 19.16 1.65 -8.03
CA LEU A 114 18.53 2.39 -9.11
C LEU A 114 19.42 3.51 -9.65
N ALA A 115 20.15 4.20 -8.79
CA ALA A 115 21.00 5.31 -9.17
C ALA A 115 22.30 4.86 -9.89
N VAL A 116 22.82 3.67 -9.55
CA VAL A 116 24.12 3.20 -10.05
C VAL A 116 23.97 2.14 -11.12
N VAL A 117 23.10 1.14 -10.91
CA VAL A 117 23.02 -0.03 -11.81
C VAL A 117 22.25 0.31 -13.07
N VAL A 118 21.07 0.95 -12.95
CA VAL A 118 20.20 1.21 -14.12
C VAL A 118 20.87 2.09 -15.18
N PRO A 119 21.55 3.20 -14.83
CA PRO A 119 22.22 4.05 -15.83
C PRO A 119 23.64 3.58 -16.17
N SER A 120 24.07 2.39 -15.71
CA SER A 120 25.44 1.93 -15.93
C SER A 120 25.65 1.48 -17.37
N GLY A 121 26.76 1.90 -17.98
CA GLY A 121 27.17 1.38 -19.30
C GLY A 121 27.31 -0.15 -19.31
N TRP A 122 27.71 -0.74 -18.19
CA TRP A 122 27.75 -2.19 -18.05
C TRP A 122 26.39 -2.85 -18.32
N LEU A 123 25.30 -2.32 -17.76
CA LEU A 123 23.96 -2.89 -17.96
C LEU A 123 23.53 -2.76 -19.43
N ALA A 124 23.85 -1.64 -20.06
CA ALA A 124 23.52 -1.40 -21.46
C ALA A 124 24.22 -2.38 -22.43
N GLU A 125 25.40 -2.89 -22.04
CA GLU A 125 26.18 -3.88 -22.83
C GLU A 125 25.68 -5.32 -22.62
N GLN A 126 24.81 -5.57 -21.66
CA GLN A 126 24.34 -6.94 -21.37
C GLN A 126 23.24 -7.36 -22.36
N GLY A 127 23.13 -8.67 -22.59
CA GLY A 127 21.99 -9.25 -23.29
C GLY A 127 20.68 -9.04 -22.53
N HIS A 128 19.56 -9.04 -23.27
CA HIS A 128 18.21 -8.76 -22.77
C HIS A 128 17.84 -9.54 -21.48
N ASP A 129 18.11 -10.85 -21.45
CA ASP A 129 17.80 -11.67 -20.27
C ASP A 129 18.58 -11.22 -19.03
N THR A 130 19.86 -10.87 -19.19
CA THR A 130 20.68 -10.36 -18.07
C THR A 130 20.15 -9.02 -17.59
N GLN A 131 19.81 -8.10 -18.52
CA GLN A 131 19.19 -6.82 -18.19
C GLN A 131 17.92 -7.03 -17.36
N PHE A 132 17.01 -7.92 -17.79
CA PHE A 132 15.78 -8.20 -17.10
C PHE A 132 16.02 -8.72 -15.68
N TRP A 133 16.87 -9.74 -15.49
CA TRP A 133 17.12 -10.31 -14.17
C TRP A 133 17.80 -9.35 -13.20
N VAL A 134 18.72 -8.52 -13.71
CA VAL A 134 19.38 -7.47 -12.90
C VAL A 134 18.36 -6.41 -12.47
N LEU A 135 17.53 -5.92 -13.39
CA LEU A 135 16.49 -4.95 -13.07
C LEU A 135 15.46 -5.52 -12.10
N LEU A 136 15.09 -6.79 -12.27
CA LEU A 136 14.17 -7.49 -11.39
C LEU A 136 14.74 -7.61 -9.96
N GLY A 137 16.05 -7.89 -9.83
CA GLY A 137 16.75 -7.88 -8.56
C GLY A 137 16.77 -6.51 -7.91
N CYS A 138 17.06 -5.46 -8.68
CA CYS A 138 16.99 -4.07 -8.20
C CYS A 138 15.56 -3.71 -7.75
N ALA A 139 14.56 -4.07 -8.54
CA ALA A 139 13.15 -3.81 -8.23
C ALA A 139 12.71 -4.51 -6.94
N ALA A 140 13.12 -5.78 -6.73
CA ALA A 140 12.79 -6.56 -5.54
C ALA A 140 13.17 -5.83 -4.24
N THR A 141 14.32 -5.14 -4.22
CA THR A 141 14.79 -4.40 -3.03
C THR A 141 13.88 -3.23 -2.64
N ALA A 142 13.13 -2.65 -3.58
CA ALA A 142 12.14 -1.61 -3.27
C ALA A 142 11.03 -2.14 -2.34
N GLY A 143 10.82 -3.46 -2.32
CA GLY A 143 9.91 -4.12 -1.39
C GLY A 143 10.22 -3.87 0.09
N PHE A 144 11.45 -3.50 0.46
CA PHE A 144 11.79 -3.12 1.85
C PHE A 144 10.87 -2.02 2.38
N GLY A 145 10.43 -1.09 1.53
CA GLY A 145 9.51 -0.02 1.90
C GLY A 145 8.10 -0.53 2.27
N GLY A 146 7.61 -1.55 1.56
CA GLY A 146 6.27 -2.13 1.81
C GLY A 146 6.13 -2.81 3.17
N GLY A 147 7.24 -3.34 3.72
CA GLY A 147 7.27 -3.95 5.06
C GLY A 147 7.04 -2.96 6.19
N ASN A 148 7.44 -1.70 6.02
CA ASN A 148 7.39 -0.68 7.06
C ASN A 148 5.99 -0.44 7.64
N PHE A 149 4.94 -0.61 6.85
CA PHE A 149 3.57 -0.45 7.29
C PHE A 149 3.25 -1.26 8.55
N SER A 150 3.59 -2.54 8.58
CA SER A 150 3.24 -3.41 9.71
C SER A 150 3.98 -3.04 10.98
N SER A 151 5.27 -2.71 10.89
CA SER A 151 6.06 -2.30 12.05
C SER A 151 5.64 -0.93 12.57
N SER A 152 5.37 0.01 11.69
CA SER A 152 4.90 1.35 12.00
C SER A 152 3.54 1.31 12.73
N MET A 153 2.56 0.60 12.16
CA MET A 153 1.23 0.43 12.77
C MET A 153 1.31 -0.25 14.13
N SER A 154 2.10 -1.32 14.24
CA SER A 154 2.34 -2.00 15.51
C SER A 154 2.94 -1.07 16.56
N ASN A 155 4.00 -0.34 16.21
CA ASN A 155 4.68 0.58 17.11
C ASN A 155 3.73 1.67 17.64
N ILE A 156 3.02 2.36 16.75
CA ILE A 156 2.13 3.47 17.12
C ILE A 156 0.94 2.97 17.95
N SER A 157 0.47 1.74 17.74
CA SER A 157 -0.62 1.18 18.51
C SER A 157 -0.34 1.09 20.02
N PHE A 158 0.93 0.96 20.41
CA PHE A 158 1.34 0.92 21.83
C PHE A 158 1.43 2.31 22.47
N PHE A 159 1.60 3.37 21.69
CA PHE A 159 1.75 4.73 22.21
C PHE A 159 0.41 5.39 22.56
N TYR A 160 -0.71 4.98 21.97
CA TYR A 160 -1.99 5.68 22.09
C TYR A 160 -3.00 4.93 22.94
N PRO A 161 -3.80 5.66 23.76
CA PRO A 161 -4.93 5.06 24.47
C PRO A 161 -5.99 4.57 23.48
N GLU A 162 -6.80 3.61 23.91
CA GLU A 162 -7.81 2.98 23.05
C GLU A 162 -8.78 3.99 22.43
N SER A 163 -9.17 5.02 23.19
CA SER A 163 -10.08 6.08 22.75
C SER A 163 -9.51 6.93 21.57
N ARG A 164 -8.19 6.96 21.39
CA ARG A 164 -7.52 7.78 20.36
C ARG A 164 -6.69 6.95 19.38
N LYS A 165 -6.56 5.65 19.61
CA LYS A 165 -5.75 4.73 18.81
C LYS A 165 -6.20 4.67 17.35
N GLY A 166 -7.51 4.60 17.11
CA GLY A 166 -8.07 4.53 15.76
C GLY A 166 -7.66 5.74 14.90
N LEU A 167 -7.76 6.95 15.46
CA LEU A 167 -7.34 8.17 14.77
C LEU A 167 -5.83 8.17 14.48
N ALA A 168 -5.00 7.80 15.46
CA ALA A 168 -3.56 7.79 15.31
C ALA A 168 -3.11 6.78 14.23
N LEU A 169 -3.64 5.57 14.24
CA LEU A 169 -3.37 4.56 13.23
C LEU A 169 -3.90 4.96 11.86
N GLY A 170 -5.08 5.60 11.81
CA GLY A 170 -5.64 6.15 10.57
C GLY A 170 -4.75 7.21 9.95
N LEU A 171 -4.24 8.16 10.75
CA LEU A 171 -3.31 9.20 10.29
C LEU A 171 -1.97 8.61 9.85
N ASN A 172 -1.43 7.63 10.60
CA ASN A 172 -0.20 6.94 10.24
C ASN A 172 -0.33 6.26 8.87
N ALA A 173 -1.38 5.48 8.69
CA ALA A 173 -1.63 4.77 7.43
C ALA A 173 -1.91 5.72 6.25
N ALA A 174 -2.69 6.78 6.44
CA ALA A 174 -2.98 7.75 5.39
C ALA A 174 -1.70 8.52 4.99
N GLY A 175 -0.90 8.92 5.97
CA GLY A 175 0.36 9.62 5.73
C GLY A 175 1.38 8.75 4.98
N GLY A 176 1.45 7.45 5.29
CA GLY A 176 2.25 6.49 4.53
C GLY A 176 1.77 6.37 3.08
N ASN A 177 0.47 6.11 2.89
CA ASN A 177 -0.12 5.94 1.56
C ASN A 177 0.06 7.17 0.63
N LEU A 178 0.12 8.39 1.18
CA LEU A 178 0.41 9.60 0.40
C LEU A 178 1.77 9.53 -0.30
N GLY A 179 2.75 8.77 0.22
CA GLY A 179 4.03 8.54 -0.42
C GLY A 179 3.90 7.95 -1.83
N VAL A 180 2.86 7.15 -2.09
CA VAL A 180 2.55 6.61 -3.42
C VAL A 180 2.24 7.75 -4.41
N ALA A 181 1.32 8.65 -4.03
CA ALA A 181 0.94 9.78 -4.87
C ALA A 181 2.11 10.77 -5.08
N ILE A 182 2.87 11.04 -4.03
CA ILE A 182 4.06 11.92 -4.08
C ILE A 182 5.07 11.36 -5.08
N THR A 183 5.38 10.08 -5.03
CA THR A 183 6.33 9.45 -5.95
C THR A 183 5.85 9.53 -7.39
N GLN A 184 4.60 9.17 -7.65
CA GLN A 184 4.05 9.18 -9.00
C GLN A 184 3.87 10.58 -9.60
N LEU A 185 3.79 11.61 -8.75
CA LEU A 185 3.76 13.01 -9.18
C LEU A 185 5.17 13.59 -9.38
N LEU A 186 6.09 13.38 -8.42
CA LEU A 186 7.38 14.07 -8.42
C LEU A 186 8.45 13.35 -9.24
N VAL A 187 8.48 12.01 -9.22
CA VAL A 187 9.54 11.26 -9.92
C VAL A 187 9.55 11.50 -11.43
N PRO A 188 8.39 11.53 -12.15
CA PRO A 188 8.42 11.87 -13.58
C PRO A 188 9.05 13.22 -13.85
N LEU A 189 8.75 14.24 -13.03
CA LEU A 189 9.30 15.59 -13.16
C LEU A 189 10.83 15.58 -13.00
N VAL A 190 11.34 14.91 -11.96
CA VAL A 190 12.77 14.88 -11.65
C VAL A 190 13.56 14.08 -12.70
N VAL A 191 13.00 12.96 -13.17
CA VAL A 191 13.63 12.09 -14.16
C VAL A 191 13.76 12.78 -15.52
N ILE A 192 12.82 13.65 -15.90
CA ILE A 192 12.80 14.32 -17.21
C ILE A 192 13.52 15.66 -17.16
N ILE A 193 13.27 16.48 -16.12
CA ILE A 193 13.92 17.79 -16.00
C ILE A 193 15.40 17.63 -15.64
N GLY A 194 15.73 16.62 -14.84
CA GLY A 194 17.06 16.39 -14.28
C GLY A 194 17.44 17.42 -13.22
N VAL A 195 18.63 17.26 -12.65
CA VAL A 195 19.22 18.24 -11.73
C VAL A 195 20.28 19.02 -12.52
N PRO A 196 20.20 20.35 -12.64
CA PRO A 196 21.01 21.16 -13.55
C PRO A 196 22.52 20.99 -13.41
N THR A 197 23.02 20.57 -12.25
CA THR A 197 24.46 20.54 -11.92
C THR A 197 25.13 19.18 -12.09
N ALA A 198 24.39 18.09 -12.28
CA ALA A 198 24.92 16.73 -12.30
C ALA A 198 24.48 15.89 -13.50
N ALA A 199 23.80 16.48 -14.46
CA ALA A 199 23.20 15.76 -15.57
C ALA A 199 24.26 15.38 -16.61
N VAL A 200 24.74 14.16 -16.53
CA VAL A 200 25.20 13.46 -17.73
C VAL A 200 23.93 13.09 -18.50
N LYS A 201 23.49 13.95 -19.41
CA LYS A 201 22.49 13.56 -20.42
C LYS A 201 23.06 12.39 -21.17
N LEU A 202 22.37 11.26 -21.17
CA LEU A 202 22.63 10.22 -22.15
C LEU A 202 22.30 10.83 -23.52
N PRO A 203 23.25 10.89 -24.48
CA PRO A 203 23.12 11.73 -25.67
C PRO A 203 21.91 11.40 -26.55
N GLU A 204 21.32 10.24 -26.37
CA GLU A 204 20.23 9.71 -27.21
C GLU A 204 18.87 9.63 -26.50
N HIS A 205 18.82 9.84 -25.16
CA HIS A 205 17.62 9.64 -24.36
C HIS A 205 17.45 10.78 -23.37
N GLU A 206 16.28 11.41 -23.41
CA GLU A 206 15.96 12.60 -22.60
C GLU A 206 15.57 12.29 -21.16
N VAL A 207 15.88 11.09 -20.62
CA VAL A 207 15.51 10.67 -19.25
C VAL A 207 16.72 10.32 -18.40
N HIS A 208 16.68 10.76 -17.14
CA HIS A 208 17.73 10.58 -16.15
C HIS A 208 17.26 9.65 -15.03
N LEU A 209 17.13 8.34 -15.29
CA LEU A 209 16.58 7.35 -14.34
C LEU A 209 17.34 7.30 -13.01
N ALA A 210 18.64 7.64 -12.99
CA ALA A 210 19.42 7.75 -11.75
C ALA A 210 18.77 8.67 -10.72
N TYR A 211 18.14 9.75 -11.17
CA TYR A 211 17.52 10.72 -10.27
C TYR A 211 16.27 10.19 -9.58
N ALA A 212 15.61 9.17 -10.13
CA ALA A 212 14.52 8.49 -9.44
C ALA A 212 14.97 7.87 -8.11
N GLY A 213 16.22 7.39 -8.04
CA GLY A 213 16.81 6.92 -6.77
C GLY A 213 17.44 8.04 -5.95
N LEU A 214 18.26 8.88 -6.59
CA LEU A 214 19.05 9.92 -5.92
C LEU A 214 18.19 10.92 -5.15
N MET A 215 17.04 11.31 -5.68
CA MET A 215 16.16 12.29 -5.04
C MET A 215 15.67 11.85 -3.66
N TRP A 216 15.54 10.54 -3.43
CA TRP A 216 15.05 10.00 -2.15
C TRP A 216 16.13 9.83 -1.10
N MET A 217 17.42 9.73 -1.49
CA MET A 217 18.52 9.47 -0.54
C MET A 217 18.59 10.49 0.60
N PRO A 218 18.49 11.81 0.38
CA PRO A 218 18.50 12.78 1.48
C PRO A 218 17.34 12.56 2.45
N PHE A 219 16.15 12.20 1.94
CA PHE A 219 14.96 11.95 2.75
C PHE A 219 15.08 10.63 3.53
N VAL A 220 15.71 9.60 2.96
CA VAL A 220 16.02 8.33 3.63
C VAL A 220 16.96 8.60 4.82
N VAL A 221 18.05 9.35 4.59
CA VAL A 221 18.98 9.72 5.65
C VAL A 221 18.27 10.53 6.74
N LEU A 222 17.46 11.50 6.34
CA LEU A 222 16.70 12.34 7.27
C LEU A 222 15.68 11.50 8.07
N ALA A 223 14.97 10.58 7.44
CA ALA A 223 14.01 9.71 8.12
C ALA A 223 14.71 8.79 9.15
N ALA A 224 15.81 8.15 8.75
CA ALA A 224 16.61 7.32 9.64
C ALA A 224 17.18 8.13 10.81
N PHE A 225 17.73 9.33 10.54
CA PHE A 225 18.25 10.25 11.56
C PHE A 225 17.14 10.71 12.53
N CYS A 226 15.98 11.11 12.01
CA CYS A 226 14.85 11.53 12.82
C CYS A 226 14.32 10.39 13.71
N ALA A 227 14.21 9.18 13.15
CA ALA A 227 13.82 8.00 13.92
C ALA A 227 14.84 7.74 15.06
N TRP A 228 16.12 7.74 14.73
CA TRP A 228 17.19 7.52 15.71
C TRP A 228 17.24 8.61 16.80
N ARG A 229 17.03 9.87 16.45
CA ARG A 229 17.22 11.03 17.35
C ARG A 229 15.97 11.33 18.18
N TYR A 230 14.77 11.14 17.63
CA TYR A 230 13.54 11.68 18.20
C TYR A 230 12.50 10.62 18.60
N MET A 231 12.58 9.39 18.08
CA MET A 231 11.65 8.33 18.48
C MET A 231 12.08 7.66 19.78
N ASP A 232 11.14 6.98 20.40
CA ASP A 232 11.32 6.23 21.63
C ASP A 232 10.96 4.76 21.41
N SER A 233 11.42 3.89 22.32
CA SER A 233 11.04 2.49 22.42
C SER A 233 10.29 2.24 23.72
N LEU A 234 9.23 1.43 23.69
CA LEU A 234 8.49 1.02 24.88
C LEU A 234 8.88 -0.40 25.29
N THR A 235 9.29 -0.61 26.52
CA THR A 235 9.59 -1.96 27.06
C THR A 235 8.36 -2.85 27.14
N GLN A 236 7.19 -2.22 27.22
CA GLN A 236 5.90 -2.91 27.28
C GLN A 236 5.40 -3.37 25.90
N ALA A 237 6.00 -2.93 24.80
CA ALA A 237 5.64 -3.31 23.43
C ALA A 237 6.11 -4.74 23.12
N LYS A 238 5.45 -5.74 23.72
CA LYS A 238 5.76 -7.16 23.52
C LYS A 238 4.79 -7.80 22.53
N SER A 239 5.29 -8.67 21.66
CA SER A 239 4.43 -9.47 20.80
C SER A 239 3.83 -10.62 21.59
N ASP A 240 2.54 -10.82 21.41
CA ASP A 240 1.84 -11.99 21.93
C ASP A 240 1.77 -13.07 20.84
N LYS A 241 2.81 -13.91 20.79
CA LYS A 241 2.89 -15.02 19.82
C LYS A 241 1.66 -15.94 19.91
N THR A 242 1.13 -16.14 21.13
CA THR A 242 -0.06 -16.97 21.35
C THR A 242 -1.29 -16.33 20.70
N ALA A 243 -1.43 -15.01 20.77
CA ALA A 243 -2.51 -14.28 20.09
C ALA A 243 -2.41 -14.43 18.57
N TYR A 244 -1.20 -14.39 17.98
CA TYR A 244 -0.99 -14.63 16.54
C TYR A 244 -1.38 -16.04 16.12
N VAL A 245 -0.95 -17.07 16.84
CA VAL A 245 -1.32 -18.47 16.54
C VAL A 245 -2.84 -18.66 16.64
N LYS A 246 -3.46 -18.10 17.68
CA LYS A 246 -4.93 -18.17 17.85
C LYS A 246 -5.68 -17.36 16.79
N ALA A 247 -5.13 -16.24 16.33
CA ALA A 247 -5.72 -15.46 15.24
C ALA A 247 -5.62 -16.21 13.92
N LEU A 248 -4.48 -16.84 13.60
CA LEU A 248 -4.30 -17.67 12.40
C LEU A 248 -5.25 -18.87 12.36
N GLY A 249 -5.53 -19.48 13.53
CA GLY A 249 -6.50 -20.58 13.66
C GLY A 249 -7.96 -20.13 13.56
N ASN A 250 -8.25 -18.82 13.52
CA ASN A 250 -9.63 -18.31 13.47
C ASN A 250 -10.08 -18.02 12.03
N GLY A 251 -11.16 -18.67 11.59
CA GLY A 251 -11.71 -18.47 10.24
C GLY A 251 -12.06 -17.02 9.90
N GLN A 252 -12.44 -16.20 10.91
CA GLN A 252 -12.77 -14.80 10.69
C GLN A 252 -11.53 -13.97 10.26
N THR A 253 -10.34 -14.34 10.72
CA THR A 253 -9.09 -13.72 10.25
C THR A 253 -8.93 -13.88 8.75
N TRP A 254 -9.20 -15.05 8.21
CA TRP A 254 -9.08 -15.33 6.78
C TRP A 254 -10.15 -14.64 5.96
N ILE A 255 -11.40 -14.65 6.44
CA ILE A 255 -12.52 -13.97 5.75
C ILE A 255 -12.23 -12.47 5.65
N VAL A 256 -11.89 -11.82 6.75
CA VAL A 256 -11.60 -10.38 6.73
C VAL A 256 -10.33 -10.06 5.94
N SER A 257 -9.35 -10.95 5.90
CA SER A 257 -8.15 -10.81 5.07
C SER A 257 -8.48 -10.87 3.58
N LEU A 258 -9.40 -11.74 3.16
CA LEU A 258 -9.90 -11.79 1.77
C LEU A 258 -10.65 -10.50 1.42
N LEU A 259 -11.49 -9.95 2.31
CA LEU A 259 -12.11 -8.65 2.09
C LEU A 259 -11.06 -7.54 1.98
N TYR A 260 -9.97 -7.64 2.75
CA TYR A 260 -8.89 -6.66 2.71
C TYR A 260 -8.03 -6.77 1.44
N ILE A 261 -7.94 -7.95 0.81
CA ILE A 261 -7.45 -8.11 -0.57
C ILE A 261 -8.30 -7.25 -1.53
N GLY A 262 -9.62 -7.32 -1.41
CA GLY A 262 -10.53 -6.55 -2.27
C GLY A 262 -10.43 -5.05 -2.08
N THR A 263 -10.16 -4.55 -0.87
CA THR A 263 -10.08 -3.12 -0.59
C THR A 263 -8.64 -2.60 -0.69
N PHE A 264 -7.76 -3.00 0.22
CA PHE A 264 -6.36 -2.53 0.22
C PHE A 264 -5.56 -3.11 -0.95
N GLY A 265 -5.79 -4.38 -1.30
CA GLY A 265 -5.13 -4.99 -2.46
C GLY A 265 -5.49 -4.26 -3.75
N SER A 266 -6.76 -3.86 -3.94
CA SER A 266 -7.17 -3.05 -5.09
C SER A 266 -6.52 -1.66 -5.08
N PHE A 267 -6.53 -0.97 -3.93
CA PHE A 267 -5.88 0.33 -3.80
C PHE A 267 -4.40 0.27 -4.20
N ILE A 268 -3.64 -0.64 -3.59
CA ILE A 268 -2.20 -0.70 -3.82
C ILE A 268 -1.87 -1.34 -5.19
N GLY A 269 -2.60 -2.37 -5.60
CA GLY A 269 -2.40 -3.04 -6.88
C GLY A 269 -2.63 -2.10 -8.06
N TYR A 270 -3.74 -1.39 -8.08
CA TYR A 270 -3.99 -0.39 -9.13
C TYR A 270 -3.01 0.78 -9.04
N SER A 271 -2.60 1.21 -7.85
CA SER A 271 -1.55 2.23 -7.73
C SER A 271 -0.24 1.79 -8.39
N PHE A 272 0.11 0.50 -8.31
CA PHE A 272 1.33 -0.02 -8.95
C PHE A 272 1.25 -0.10 -10.47
N VAL A 273 0.06 -0.26 -11.04
CA VAL A 273 -0.07 -0.54 -12.48
C VAL A 273 -0.73 0.57 -13.29
N LEU A 274 -1.45 1.49 -12.66
CA LEU A 274 -2.26 2.47 -13.39
C LEU A 274 -1.44 3.29 -14.40
N PRO A 275 -0.22 3.79 -14.09
CA PRO A 275 0.60 4.47 -15.08
C PRO A 275 0.93 3.58 -16.30
N LEU A 276 1.25 2.30 -16.06
CA LEU A 276 1.56 1.33 -17.10
C LEU A 276 0.32 0.96 -17.94
N VAL A 277 -0.82 0.76 -17.29
CA VAL A 277 -2.10 0.49 -17.97
C VAL A 277 -2.49 1.67 -18.85
N ILE A 278 -2.47 2.89 -18.32
CA ILE A 278 -2.81 4.09 -19.11
C ILE A 278 -1.88 4.22 -20.33
N LYS A 279 -0.58 4.03 -20.13
CA LYS A 279 0.40 4.12 -21.23
C LYS A 279 0.11 3.16 -22.38
N ASN A 280 -0.31 1.93 -22.05
CA ASN A 280 -0.50 0.86 -23.04
C ASN A 280 -1.94 0.73 -23.56
N THR A 281 -2.93 1.31 -22.86
CA THR A 281 -4.34 1.27 -23.26
C THR A 281 -4.77 2.54 -24.00
N PHE A 282 -4.17 3.70 -23.68
CA PHE A 282 -4.56 5.00 -24.27
C PHE A 282 -3.39 5.74 -24.92
N PRO A 283 -2.63 5.11 -25.84
CA PRO A 283 -1.47 5.75 -26.48
C PRO A 283 -1.87 6.98 -27.33
N GLU A 284 -3.05 6.98 -27.92
CA GLU A 284 -3.53 8.10 -28.74
C GLU A 284 -3.90 9.32 -27.88
N PHE A 285 -4.56 9.10 -26.73
CA PHE A 285 -4.82 10.17 -25.77
C PHE A 285 -3.50 10.81 -25.30
N LEU A 286 -2.52 9.98 -24.95
CA LEU A 286 -1.21 10.47 -24.49
C LEU A 286 -0.45 11.20 -25.58
N ALA A 287 -0.53 10.74 -26.84
CA ALA A 287 0.07 11.46 -27.98
C ALA A 287 -0.56 12.84 -28.20
N GLY A 288 -1.87 12.96 -27.99
CA GLY A 288 -2.58 14.25 -28.04
C GLY A 288 -2.32 15.17 -26.84
N HIS A 289 -1.77 14.62 -25.73
CA HIS A 289 -1.54 15.35 -24.48
C HIS A 289 -0.12 15.13 -23.95
N PRO A 290 0.93 15.58 -24.67
CA PRO A 290 2.32 15.27 -24.35
C PRO A 290 2.76 15.73 -22.96
N PHE A 291 2.22 16.82 -22.45
CA PHE A 291 2.49 17.26 -21.08
C PHE A 291 2.02 16.23 -20.03
N ILE A 292 0.80 15.69 -20.19
CA ILE A 292 0.26 14.67 -19.30
C ILE A 292 1.07 13.37 -19.40
N ALA A 293 1.41 12.97 -20.64
CA ALA A 293 2.19 11.76 -20.88
C ALA A 293 3.58 11.83 -20.24
N THR A 294 4.25 12.95 -20.43
CA THR A 294 5.66 13.12 -20.07
C THR A 294 5.84 13.45 -18.59
N TYR A 295 5.14 14.46 -18.09
CA TYR A 295 5.40 15.01 -16.75
C TYR A 295 4.47 14.47 -15.66
N LEU A 296 3.32 13.93 -16.02
CA LEU A 296 2.31 13.49 -15.05
C LEU A 296 2.04 11.99 -15.08
N ALA A 297 2.87 11.20 -15.80
CA ALA A 297 2.71 9.75 -15.91
C ALA A 297 1.26 9.31 -16.18
N GLY A 298 0.58 9.99 -17.11
CA GLY A 298 -0.82 9.71 -17.43
C GLY A 298 -1.81 10.00 -16.30
N LEU A 299 -1.47 10.86 -15.33
CA LEU A 299 -2.29 11.21 -14.15
C LEU A 299 -2.45 10.05 -13.13
N GLY A 300 -1.62 9.01 -13.18
CA GLY A 300 -1.72 7.85 -12.30
C GLY A 300 -1.71 8.19 -10.80
N PHE A 301 -0.99 9.24 -10.40
CA PHE A 301 -0.90 9.72 -9.01
C PHE A 301 -2.24 10.11 -8.39
N MET A 302 -3.22 10.53 -9.20
CA MET A 302 -4.53 10.99 -8.73
C MET A 302 -5.30 9.87 -8.04
N GLY A 303 -5.22 8.65 -8.56
CA GLY A 303 -5.86 7.48 -7.94
C GLY A 303 -5.33 7.23 -6.53
N ALA A 304 -4.01 7.19 -6.37
CA ALA A 304 -3.37 7.01 -5.07
C ALA A 304 -3.70 8.16 -4.10
N LEU A 305 -3.76 9.40 -4.59
CA LEU A 305 -4.13 10.58 -3.79
C LEU A 305 -5.58 10.48 -3.28
N ILE A 306 -6.52 10.23 -4.18
CA ILE A 306 -7.96 10.11 -3.86
C ILE A 306 -8.20 8.97 -2.88
N GLY A 307 -7.64 7.78 -3.14
CA GLY A 307 -7.82 6.63 -2.27
C GLY A 307 -7.21 6.82 -0.89
N SER A 308 -6.05 7.49 -0.79
CA SER A 308 -5.42 7.82 0.50
C SER A 308 -6.27 8.80 1.30
N ALA A 309 -6.82 9.85 0.66
CA ALA A 309 -7.70 10.83 1.29
C ALA A 309 -9.07 10.22 1.69
N ALA A 310 -9.56 9.26 0.93
CA ALA A 310 -10.84 8.59 1.19
C ALA A 310 -10.80 7.60 2.37
N ARG A 311 -9.63 7.11 2.77
CA ARG A 311 -9.49 6.12 3.84
C ARG A 311 -10.05 6.59 5.20
N PRO A 312 -9.74 7.78 5.72
CA PRO A 312 -10.35 8.30 6.94
C PRO A 312 -11.87 8.45 6.83
N LEU A 313 -12.36 8.85 5.65
CA LEU A 313 -13.80 8.98 5.39
C LEU A 313 -14.51 7.63 5.54
N GLY A 314 -13.95 6.55 5.02
CA GLY A 314 -14.48 5.19 5.17
C GLY A 314 -14.52 4.75 6.63
N GLY A 315 -13.49 5.04 7.42
CA GLY A 315 -13.48 4.78 8.86
C GLY A 315 -14.56 5.56 9.60
N TRP A 316 -14.67 6.86 9.35
CA TRP A 316 -15.70 7.72 9.94
C TRP A 316 -17.13 7.29 9.58
N LEU A 317 -17.37 6.89 8.33
CA LEU A 317 -18.67 6.40 7.91
C LEU A 317 -19.00 5.06 8.60
N SER A 318 -17.99 4.21 8.79
CA SER A 318 -18.13 2.93 9.49
C SER A 318 -18.45 3.09 10.98
N ASP A 319 -17.98 4.16 11.61
CA ASP A 319 -18.34 4.45 13.01
C ASP A 319 -19.82 4.81 13.16
N ARG A 320 -20.47 5.28 12.09
CA ARG A 320 -21.90 5.69 12.10
C ARG A 320 -22.84 4.61 11.57
N LEU A 321 -22.46 3.92 10.51
CA LEU A 321 -23.31 2.99 9.77
C LEU A 321 -22.95 1.53 10.01
N GLY A 322 -21.80 1.28 10.66
CA GLY A 322 -21.19 -0.04 10.74
C GLY A 322 -20.20 -0.29 9.59
N GLY A 323 -19.17 -1.10 9.86
CA GLY A 323 -18.14 -1.40 8.85
C GLY A 323 -18.64 -2.31 7.73
N ALA A 324 -19.48 -3.31 8.06
CA ALA A 324 -19.97 -4.27 7.09
C ALA A 324 -20.87 -3.66 6.01
N PRO A 325 -21.89 -2.80 6.34
CA PRO A 325 -22.66 -2.10 5.31
C PRO A 325 -21.80 -1.22 4.40
N VAL A 326 -20.86 -0.45 4.98
CA VAL A 326 -19.98 0.42 4.21
C VAL A 326 -19.09 -0.41 3.27
N THR A 327 -18.48 -1.50 3.76
CA THR A 327 -17.66 -2.41 2.95
C THR A 327 -18.47 -3.04 1.81
N LEU A 328 -19.72 -3.47 2.08
CA LEU A 328 -20.62 -4.00 1.05
C LEU A 328 -20.85 -2.99 -0.08
N TRP A 329 -21.23 -1.76 0.26
CA TRP A 329 -21.48 -0.72 -0.73
C TRP A 329 -20.22 -0.32 -1.50
N CYS A 330 -19.05 -0.32 -0.84
CA CYS A 330 -17.78 -0.13 -1.54
C CYS A 330 -17.56 -1.20 -2.61
N PHE A 331 -17.76 -2.49 -2.31
CA PHE A 331 -17.57 -3.55 -3.30
C PHE A 331 -18.58 -3.48 -4.44
N LEU A 332 -19.87 -3.24 -4.15
CA LEU A 332 -20.88 -3.07 -5.19
C LEU A 332 -20.55 -1.90 -6.12
N GLY A 333 -20.14 -0.77 -5.55
CA GLY A 333 -19.73 0.39 -6.33
C GLY A 333 -18.45 0.14 -7.13
N MET A 334 -17.43 -0.52 -6.54
CA MET A 334 -16.21 -0.89 -7.27
C MET A 334 -16.53 -1.81 -8.44
N GLY A 335 -17.44 -2.78 -8.28
CA GLY A 335 -17.93 -3.61 -9.38
C GLY A 335 -18.59 -2.78 -10.48
N ALA A 336 -19.53 -1.90 -10.13
CA ALA A 336 -20.22 -1.04 -11.09
C ALA A 336 -19.27 -0.13 -11.87
N PHE A 337 -18.30 0.51 -11.17
CA PHE A 337 -17.31 1.36 -11.83
C PHE A 337 -16.26 0.55 -12.62
N THR A 338 -16.03 -0.72 -12.27
CA THR A 338 -15.19 -1.60 -13.11
C THR A 338 -15.90 -1.90 -14.45
N ALA A 339 -17.22 -2.12 -14.44
CA ALA A 339 -17.97 -2.23 -15.68
C ALA A 339 -17.88 -0.95 -16.53
N LEU A 340 -17.98 0.23 -15.90
CA LEU A 340 -17.80 1.50 -16.61
C LEU A 340 -16.37 1.67 -17.15
N ALA A 341 -15.36 1.18 -16.41
CA ALA A 341 -13.97 1.18 -16.89
C ALA A 341 -13.79 0.26 -18.11
N ILE A 342 -14.45 -0.90 -18.15
CA ILE A 342 -14.46 -1.78 -19.33
C ILE A 342 -15.02 -1.04 -20.53
N LEU A 343 -16.20 -0.41 -20.41
CA LEU A 343 -16.77 0.40 -21.49
C LEU A 343 -15.81 1.51 -21.95
N GLY A 344 -15.12 2.17 -21.00
CA GLY A 344 -14.11 3.18 -21.31
C GLY A 344 -12.91 2.64 -22.12
N VAL A 345 -12.52 1.37 -21.90
CA VAL A 345 -11.47 0.72 -22.70
C VAL A 345 -12.01 0.34 -24.08
N GLU A 346 -13.18 -0.30 -24.16
CA GLU A 346 -13.80 -0.74 -25.41
C GLU A 346 -14.12 0.43 -26.35
N ASP A 347 -14.59 1.54 -25.80
CA ASP A 347 -14.89 2.78 -26.53
C ASP A 347 -13.66 3.68 -26.74
N HIS A 348 -12.46 3.24 -26.34
CA HIS A 348 -11.23 4.03 -26.37
C HIS A 348 -11.35 5.41 -25.68
N SER A 349 -12.25 5.53 -24.71
CA SER A 349 -12.55 6.78 -24.00
C SER A 349 -11.75 6.91 -22.72
N PHE A 350 -10.61 7.63 -22.79
CA PHE A 350 -9.80 7.92 -21.59
C PHE A 350 -10.60 8.61 -20.47
N PRO A 351 -11.45 9.63 -20.72
CA PRO A 351 -12.21 10.28 -19.65
C PRO A 351 -13.14 9.32 -18.90
N VAL A 352 -13.81 8.41 -19.60
CA VAL A 352 -14.70 7.41 -18.99
C VAL A 352 -13.91 6.42 -18.16
N PHE A 353 -12.85 5.84 -18.73
CA PHE A 353 -11.95 4.94 -18.03
C PHE A 353 -11.35 5.60 -16.79
N PHE A 354 -10.78 6.78 -16.94
CA PHE A 354 -10.10 7.48 -15.86
C PHE A 354 -11.07 7.88 -14.74
N GLY A 355 -12.23 8.44 -15.08
CA GLY A 355 -13.27 8.77 -14.11
C GLY A 355 -13.76 7.55 -13.33
N ALA A 356 -13.97 6.41 -14.02
CA ALA A 356 -14.32 5.15 -13.39
C ALA A 356 -13.22 4.65 -12.43
N PHE A 357 -11.95 4.70 -12.84
CA PHE A 357 -10.84 4.33 -11.96
C PHE A 357 -10.70 5.27 -10.75
N MET A 358 -10.92 6.57 -10.90
CA MET A 358 -10.94 7.50 -9.76
C MET A 358 -12.04 7.14 -8.75
N ALA A 359 -13.22 6.74 -9.21
CA ALA A 359 -14.30 6.25 -8.36
C ALA A 359 -13.93 4.91 -7.69
N ILE A 360 -13.28 3.98 -8.41
CA ILE A 360 -12.76 2.73 -7.82
C ILE A 360 -11.74 3.06 -6.71
N PHE A 361 -10.80 3.97 -6.92
CA PHE A 361 -9.84 4.37 -5.89
C PHE A 361 -10.49 5.02 -4.67
N LEU A 362 -11.50 5.87 -4.89
CA LEU A 362 -12.30 6.46 -3.80
C LEU A 362 -12.93 5.36 -2.95
N LEU A 363 -13.62 4.42 -3.58
CA LEU A 363 -14.32 3.34 -2.91
C LEU A 363 -13.36 2.31 -2.29
N ALA A 364 -12.23 2.01 -2.94
CA ALA A 364 -11.18 1.17 -2.39
C ALA A 364 -10.57 1.81 -1.14
N GLY A 365 -10.32 3.11 -1.16
CA GLY A 365 -9.86 3.87 0.00
C GLY A 365 -10.86 3.84 1.16
N MET A 366 -12.14 4.13 0.89
CA MET A 366 -13.22 4.02 1.88
C MET A 366 -13.35 2.60 2.41
N GLY A 367 -13.37 1.60 1.53
CA GLY A 367 -13.40 0.18 1.87
C GLY A 367 -12.21 -0.24 2.73
N ASN A 368 -11.06 0.34 2.49
CA ASN A 368 -9.85 0.13 3.27
C ASN A 368 -10.02 0.57 4.74
N GLY A 369 -10.61 1.75 4.95
CA GLY A 369 -10.97 2.26 6.27
C GLY A 369 -12.04 1.40 6.94
N SER A 370 -13.10 1.03 6.22
CA SER A 370 -14.24 0.28 6.76
C SER A 370 -13.87 -1.16 7.13
N THR A 371 -13.17 -1.89 6.26
CA THR A 371 -12.75 -3.28 6.53
C THR A 371 -11.81 -3.36 7.73
N TYR A 372 -10.89 -2.40 7.84
CA TYR A 372 -9.98 -2.35 8.98
C TYR A 372 -10.70 -2.10 10.31
N ARG A 373 -11.76 -1.28 10.28
CA ARG A 373 -12.62 -0.99 11.43
C ARG A 373 -13.47 -2.19 11.88
N MET A 374 -13.80 -3.10 10.94
CA MET A 374 -14.56 -4.32 11.26
C MET A 374 -13.77 -5.28 12.16
N ILE A 375 -12.43 -5.36 12.02
CA ILE A 375 -11.64 -6.40 12.70
C ILE A 375 -11.82 -6.38 14.23
N PRO A 376 -11.63 -5.25 14.95
CA PRO A 376 -11.87 -5.20 16.38
C PRO A 376 -13.31 -5.57 16.76
N SER A 377 -14.30 -5.14 15.98
CA SER A 377 -15.73 -5.41 16.27
C SER A 377 -16.06 -6.89 16.14
N ILE A 378 -15.54 -7.57 15.12
CA ILE A 378 -15.71 -9.02 14.91
C ILE A 378 -15.11 -9.80 16.09
N PHE A 379 -13.89 -9.49 16.49
CA PHE A 379 -13.24 -10.19 17.59
C PHE A 379 -13.88 -9.89 18.95
N ALA A 380 -14.37 -8.67 19.17
CA ALA A 380 -15.14 -8.34 20.37
C ALA A 380 -16.43 -9.15 20.44
N GLU A 381 -17.14 -9.33 19.33
CA GLU A 381 -18.34 -10.17 19.26
C GLU A 381 -18.02 -11.64 19.53
N LEU A 382 -16.93 -12.16 18.95
CA LEU A 382 -16.48 -13.53 19.25
C LEU A 382 -16.17 -13.71 20.74
N GLY A 383 -15.55 -12.72 21.38
CA GLY A 383 -15.28 -12.72 22.81
C GLY A 383 -16.56 -12.74 23.65
N ARG A 384 -17.56 -11.92 23.27
CA ARG A 384 -18.88 -11.93 23.94
C ARG A 384 -19.58 -13.27 23.81
N ARG A 385 -19.54 -13.92 22.65
CA ARG A 385 -20.12 -15.24 22.42
C ARG A 385 -19.44 -16.34 23.25
N ASP A 386 -18.11 -16.32 23.33
CA ASP A 386 -17.39 -17.29 24.16
C ASP A 386 -17.62 -17.09 25.65
N ALA A 387 -17.73 -15.84 26.13
CA ALA A 387 -18.10 -15.52 27.51
C ALA A 387 -19.53 -15.91 27.79
N GLY A 388 -20.48 -15.60 26.92
CA GLY A 388 -21.89 -15.99 27.07
C GLY A 388 -22.12 -17.51 27.05
N ALA A 389 -21.25 -18.26 26.40
CA ALA A 389 -21.25 -19.72 26.41
C ALA A 389 -20.52 -20.34 27.64
N GLY A 390 -20.04 -19.52 28.56
CA GLY A 390 -19.34 -19.97 29.78
C GLY A 390 -17.93 -20.56 29.51
N ARG A 391 -17.36 -20.36 28.32
CA ARG A 391 -16.06 -20.93 27.97
C ARG A 391 -14.87 -20.14 28.53
N ILE A 392 -15.08 -18.87 28.85
CA ILE A 392 -14.07 -17.95 29.37
C ILE A 392 -14.75 -16.87 30.21
N ASP A 393 -14.08 -16.42 31.26
CA ASP A 393 -14.55 -15.27 32.07
C ASP A 393 -14.67 -14.00 31.17
N PRO A 394 -15.74 -13.19 31.35
CA PRO A 394 -15.98 -12.00 30.52
C PRO A 394 -14.81 -11.01 30.46
N ALA A 395 -14.15 -10.70 31.58
CA ALA A 395 -13.01 -9.80 31.63
C ALA A 395 -11.77 -10.40 30.92
N ALA A 396 -11.54 -11.71 31.13
CA ALA A 396 -10.47 -12.41 30.43
C ALA A 396 -10.75 -12.53 28.92
N ALA A 397 -12.01 -12.69 28.49
CA ALA A 397 -12.41 -12.71 27.11
C ALA A 397 -12.10 -11.38 26.42
N GLU A 398 -12.46 -10.26 27.02
CA GLU A 398 -12.20 -8.92 26.47
C GLU A 398 -10.71 -8.74 26.17
N VAL A 399 -9.84 -9.01 27.13
CA VAL A 399 -8.38 -8.88 26.97
C VAL A 399 -7.84 -9.83 25.91
N ALA A 400 -8.25 -11.11 25.93
CA ALA A 400 -7.75 -12.12 25.00
C ALA A 400 -8.16 -11.83 23.56
N PHE A 401 -9.42 -11.46 23.33
CA PHE A 401 -9.92 -11.20 21.97
C PHE A 401 -9.42 -9.86 21.41
N LYS A 402 -9.19 -8.86 22.25
CA LYS A 402 -8.52 -7.62 21.87
C LYS A 402 -7.09 -7.87 21.35
N ARG A 403 -6.31 -8.75 22.00
CA ARG A 403 -4.99 -9.17 21.52
C ARG A 403 -5.08 -9.96 20.21
N ARG A 404 -6.07 -10.85 20.06
CA ARG A 404 -6.33 -11.58 18.82
C ARG A 404 -6.72 -10.64 17.67
N ALA A 405 -7.54 -9.61 17.93
CA ALA A 405 -7.89 -8.58 16.96
C ALA A 405 -6.64 -7.83 16.46
N ALA A 406 -5.73 -7.43 17.36
CA ALA A 406 -4.49 -6.78 17.01
C ALA A 406 -3.59 -7.68 16.11
N ALA A 407 -3.52 -8.98 16.42
CA ALA A 407 -2.81 -9.95 15.60
C ALA A 407 -3.48 -10.12 14.22
N ALA A 408 -4.83 -10.22 14.18
CA ALA A 408 -5.59 -10.33 12.93
C ALA A 408 -5.42 -9.11 12.02
N ILE A 409 -5.31 -7.90 12.58
CA ILE A 409 -4.98 -6.66 11.86
C ILE A 409 -3.63 -6.79 11.14
N GLY A 410 -2.60 -7.30 11.81
CA GLY A 410 -1.28 -7.52 11.21
C GLY A 410 -1.31 -8.54 10.07
N ILE A 411 -2.00 -9.67 10.28
CA ILE A 411 -2.18 -10.74 9.29
C ILE A 411 -2.95 -10.21 8.07
N ALA A 412 -4.09 -9.56 8.30
CA ALA A 412 -4.90 -8.98 7.24
C ALA A 412 -4.12 -7.91 6.45
N GLY A 413 -3.28 -7.12 7.14
CA GLY A 413 -2.41 -6.14 6.50
C GLY A 413 -1.40 -6.74 5.52
N ALA A 414 -0.83 -7.91 5.85
CA ALA A 414 0.10 -8.62 4.97
C ALA A 414 -0.64 -9.27 3.79
N ILE A 415 -1.72 -10.00 4.07
CA ILE A 415 -2.54 -10.67 3.05
C ILE A 415 -3.20 -9.66 2.11
N GLY A 416 -3.71 -8.55 2.64
CA GLY A 416 -4.30 -7.49 1.82
C GLY A 416 -3.29 -6.87 0.84
N ALA A 417 -2.05 -6.64 1.28
CA ALA A 417 -1.00 -6.15 0.40
C ALA A 417 -0.63 -7.14 -0.71
N PHE A 418 -0.64 -8.45 -0.40
CA PHE A 418 -0.45 -9.50 -1.39
C PHE A 418 -1.53 -9.44 -2.50
N GLY A 419 -2.74 -8.96 -2.20
CA GLY A 419 -3.77 -8.69 -3.20
C GLY A 419 -3.31 -7.76 -4.32
N GLY A 420 -2.45 -6.79 -4.03
CA GLY A 420 -1.85 -5.92 -5.03
C GLY A 420 -0.93 -6.67 -6.01
N PHE A 421 -0.18 -7.66 -5.53
CA PHE A 421 0.58 -8.56 -6.41
C PHE A 421 -0.35 -9.39 -7.31
N LEU A 422 -1.46 -9.93 -6.77
CA LEU A 422 -2.41 -10.72 -7.57
C LEU A 422 -3.01 -9.90 -8.72
N ILE A 423 -3.36 -8.63 -8.49
CA ILE A 423 -3.87 -7.74 -9.53
C ILE A 423 -2.85 -7.60 -10.67
N GLN A 424 -1.59 -7.43 -10.34
CA GLN A 424 -0.52 -7.30 -11.33
C GLN A 424 -0.31 -8.59 -12.13
N VAL A 425 -0.38 -9.75 -11.45
CA VAL A 425 -0.29 -11.06 -12.12
C VAL A 425 -1.47 -11.26 -13.09
N VAL A 426 -2.69 -10.89 -12.70
CA VAL A 426 -3.88 -11.02 -13.56
C VAL A 426 -3.75 -10.10 -14.79
N LEU A 427 -3.34 -8.85 -14.61
CA LEU A 427 -3.10 -7.93 -15.72
C LEU A 427 -1.95 -8.40 -16.63
N ARG A 428 -0.87 -8.89 -16.04
CA ARG A 428 0.20 -9.52 -16.81
C ARG A 428 -0.31 -10.67 -17.65
N GLN A 429 -1.12 -11.56 -17.08
CA GLN A 429 -1.67 -12.70 -17.80
C GLN A 429 -2.54 -12.25 -18.99
N ALA A 430 -3.34 -11.22 -18.81
CA ALA A 430 -4.13 -10.61 -19.86
C ALA A 430 -3.25 -9.98 -20.97
N SER A 431 -2.06 -9.48 -20.62
CA SER A 431 -1.15 -8.83 -21.56
C SER A 431 -0.32 -9.81 -22.42
N LEU A 432 -0.29 -11.11 -22.12
CA LEU A 432 0.58 -12.07 -22.82
C LEU A 432 0.31 -12.16 -24.32
N GLY A 433 -0.97 -12.11 -24.73
CA GLY A 433 -1.36 -12.15 -26.12
C GLY A 433 -0.78 -10.97 -26.93
N VAL A 434 -1.00 -9.75 -26.44
CA VAL A 434 -0.46 -8.55 -27.09
C VAL A 434 1.05 -8.51 -27.01
N THR A 435 1.65 -8.97 -25.92
CA THR A 435 3.11 -9.07 -25.78
C THR A 435 3.71 -9.97 -26.86
N ALA A 436 3.11 -11.12 -27.14
CA ALA A 436 3.58 -12.03 -28.18
C ALA A 436 3.45 -11.41 -29.59
N LEU A 437 2.31 -10.75 -29.87
CA LEU A 437 2.08 -10.09 -31.16
C LEU A 437 3.05 -8.91 -31.40
N VAL A 438 3.29 -8.09 -30.39
CA VAL A 438 4.28 -6.99 -30.46
C VAL A 438 5.70 -7.54 -30.63
N GLY A 439 6.03 -8.65 -29.94
CA GLY A 439 7.32 -9.31 -30.07
C GLY A 439 7.59 -9.88 -31.48
N ALA A 440 6.55 -10.33 -32.17
CA ALA A 440 6.63 -10.85 -33.55
C ALA A 440 6.74 -9.74 -34.62
N ALA A 441 6.46 -8.49 -34.27
CA ALA A 441 6.53 -7.38 -35.22
C ALA A 441 7.97 -6.93 -35.44
N GLU A 442 8.40 -6.85 -36.72
CA GLU A 442 9.80 -6.60 -37.08
C GLU A 442 10.23 -5.12 -37.00
N THR A 443 9.27 -4.20 -37.14
CA THR A 443 9.59 -2.76 -37.21
C THR A 443 8.95 -2.00 -36.03
N PRO A 444 9.54 -0.89 -35.55
CA PRO A 444 8.93 -0.06 -34.50
C PRO A 444 7.55 0.45 -34.89
N ALA A 445 7.29 0.75 -36.16
CA ALA A 445 5.98 1.17 -36.65
C ALA A 445 4.96 0.02 -36.56
N ALA A 446 5.35 -1.22 -36.91
CA ALA A 446 4.50 -2.40 -36.81
C ALA A 446 4.21 -2.73 -35.34
N LYS A 447 5.19 -2.65 -34.44
CA LYS A 447 4.99 -2.80 -32.99
C LYS A 447 3.95 -1.83 -32.44
N LEU A 448 4.04 -0.56 -32.83
CA LEU A 448 3.08 0.46 -32.41
C LEU A 448 1.68 0.22 -32.99
N ALA A 449 1.58 -0.21 -34.26
CA ALA A 449 0.30 -0.54 -34.89
C ALA A 449 -0.39 -1.72 -34.19
N VAL A 450 0.37 -2.77 -33.87
CA VAL A 450 -0.14 -3.93 -33.10
C VAL A 450 -0.60 -3.51 -31.71
N ALA A 451 0.18 -2.72 -31.00
CA ALA A 451 -0.18 -2.25 -29.66
C ALA A 451 -1.47 -1.40 -29.67
N ARG A 452 -1.67 -0.59 -30.70
CA ARG A 452 -2.90 0.21 -30.90
C ARG A 452 -4.11 -0.67 -31.23
N ALA A 453 -3.94 -1.65 -32.12
CA ALA A 453 -4.99 -2.55 -32.52
C ALA A 453 -5.51 -3.45 -31.39
N HIS A 454 -4.70 -3.66 -30.36
CA HIS A 454 -5.00 -4.48 -29.18
C HIS A 454 -4.97 -3.66 -27.88
N ALA A 455 -5.42 -2.41 -27.92
CA ALA A 455 -5.47 -1.53 -26.73
C ALA A 455 -6.49 -2.03 -25.68
N ASP A 456 -7.38 -2.92 -26.06
CA ASP A 456 -8.36 -3.61 -25.19
C ASP A 456 -7.80 -4.80 -24.39
N TRP A 457 -6.50 -5.06 -24.46
CA TRP A 457 -5.82 -6.19 -23.81
C TRP A 457 -6.15 -6.35 -22.31
N SER A 458 -6.51 -5.28 -21.62
CA SER A 458 -6.81 -5.29 -20.18
C SER A 458 -8.24 -5.73 -19.84
N VAL A 459 -9.16 -5.78 -20.82
CA VAL A 459 -10.59 -6.10 -20.62
C VAL A 459 -10.81 -7.45 -19.94
N PRO A 460 -10.12 -8.55 -20.32
CA PRO A 460 -10.28 -9.83 -19.62
C PRO A 460 -9.92 -9.75 -18.12
N ALA A 461 -8.88 -9.01 -17.76
CA ALA A 461 -8.52 -8.79 -16.37
C ALA A 461 -9.58 -7.98 -15.62
N LEU A 462 -10.13 -6.94 -16.25
CA LEU A 462 -11.19 -6.12 -15.65
C LEU A 462 -12.45 -6.94 -15.38
N TRP A 463 -12.82 -7.89 -16.24
CA TRP A 463 -13.94 -8.83 -15.98
C TRP A 463 -13.69 -9.74 -14.78
N ILE A 464 -12.45 -10.17 -14.57
CA ILE A 464 -12.06 -10.93 -13.37
C ILE A 464 -12.24 -10.05 -12.12
N PHE A 465 -11.79 -8.79 -12.15
CA PHE A 465 -11.94 -7.88 -11.03
C PHE A 465 -13.40 -7.53 -10.75
N PHE A 466 -14.19 -7.28 -11.80
CA PHE A 466 -15.63 -7.10 -11.70
C PHE A 466 -16.29 -8.24 -10.93
N SER A 467 -16.05 -9.48 -11.38
CA SER A 467 -16.60 -10.67 -10.75
C SER A 467 -16.14 -10.85 -9.30
N ALA A 468 -14.85 -10.57 -9.03
CA ALA A 468 -14.28 -10.65 -7.69
C ALA A 468 -14.95 -9.68 -6.71
N TYR A 469 -15.28 -8.47 -7.13
CA TYR A 469 -15.95 -7.50 -6.26
C TYR A 469 -17.36 -7.95 -5.87
N PHE A 470 -18.12 -8.56 -6.78
CA PHE A 470 -19.44 -9.11 -6.44
C PHE A 470 -19.34 -10.33 -5.53
N VAL A 471 -18.34 -11.19 -5.71
CA VAL A 471 -18.06 -12.30 -4.78
C VAL A 471 -17.74 -11.76 -3.37
N LEU A 472 -16.90 -10.74 -3.28
CA LEU A 472 -16.53 -10.13 -1.98
C LEU A 472 -17.71 -9.39 -1.33
N ALA A 473 -18.58 -8.75 -2.15
CA ALA A 473 -19.84 -8.19 -1.68
C ALA A 473 -20.77 -9.28 -1.11
N GLY A 474 -20.91 -10.39 -1.83
CA GLY A 474 -21.68 -11.56 -1.38
C GLY A 474 -21.12 -12.15 -0.08
N MET A 475 -19.81 -12.27 0.05
CA MET A 475 -19.15 -12.71 1.29
C MET A 475 -19.41 -11.74 2.44
N THR A 476 -19.31 -10.43 2.21
CA THR A 476 -19.59 -9.40 3.22
C THR A 476 -21.03 -9.51 3.71
N TRP A 477 -21.99 -9.61 2.78
CA TRP A 477 -23.39 -9.78 3.10
C TRP A 477 -23.66 -11.06 3.90
N PHE A 478 -23.14 -12.21 3.42
CA PHE A 478 -23.40 -13.51 4.02
C PHE A 478 -22.83 -13.66 5.43
N PHE A 479 -21.57 -13.27 5.65
CA PHE A 479 -20.90 -13.47 6.92
C PHE A 479 -21.23 -12.39 7.96
N TYR A 480 -21.40 -11.14 7.55
CA TYR A 480 -21.44 -10.01 8.47
C TYR A 480 -22.82 -9.34 8.57
N LEU A 481 -23.61 -9.33 7.52
CA LEU A 481 -24.95 -8.74 7.56
C LEU A 481 -26.04 -9.77 7.83
N ARG A 482 -26.04 -10.89 7.11
CA ARG A 482 -27.06 -11.94 7.28
C ARG A 482 -26.91 -12.66 8.63
N ARG A 483 -25.68 -12.96 9.06
CA ARG A 483 -25.38 -13.72 10.28
C ARG A 483 -25.10 -12.85 11.50
N ASP A 484 -25.10 -11.54 11.37
CA ASP A 484 -24.80 -10.55 12.44
C ASP A 484 -23.51 -10.86 13.22
N LEU A 485 -22.49 -11.36 12.51
CA LEU A 485 -21.19 -11.67 13.11
C LEU A 485 -20.34 -10.42 13.39
N ALA A 486 -20.72 -9.27 12.83
CA ALA A 486 -20.07 -8.00 13.08
C ALA A 486 -20.54 -7.35 14.41
N GLY A 487 -21.62 -7.88 15.03
CA GLY A 487 -22.15 -7.33 16.29
C GLY A 487 -22.65 -5.88 16.16
N GLU A 488 -23.01 -5.48 14.95
CA GLU A 488 -23.36 -4.09 14.61
C GLU A 488 -24.85 -3.79 14.82
N ARG A 489 -25.52 -4.46 15.76
CA ARG A 489 -26.85 -3.98 16.20
C ARG A 489 -26.72 -2.56 16.67
N LYS A 490 -27.58 -1.67 16.10
CA LYS A 490 -27.69 -0.24 16.43
C LYS A 490 -27.38 -0.03 17.91
N PRO A 491 -26.52 0.91 18.29
CA PRO A 491 -26.41 1.33 19.66
C PRO A 491 -27.80 1.75 20.11
N THR A 492 -28.33 1.10 21.13
CA THR A 492 -29.55 1.55 21.81
C THR A 492 -29.29 3.01 22.19
N PRO A 493 -30.14 3.97 21.81
CA PRO A 493 -29.90 5.36 22.19
C PRO A 493 -29.81 5.37 23.71
N VAL A 494 -28.66 5.78 24.24
CA VAL A 494 -28.49 6.07 25.66
C VAL A 494 -29.50 7.18 25.93
N ARG A 495 -30.58 6.88 26.62
CA ARG A 495 -31.49 7.88 27.15
C ARG A 495 -30.64 8.82 28.03
N ALA A 496 -30.49 10.07 27.56
CA ALA A 496 -30.00 11.13 28.42
C ALA A 496 -30.93 11.24 29.61
N THR A 497 -30.42 10.84 30.77
CA THR A 497 -30.99 11.19 32.07
C THR A 497 -30.15 12.29 32.66
#